data_dc9d7233420f03103745002791094c4a
#
_entry.id   dc9d7233420f03103745002791094c4a
#
_cell.length_a   1.000
_cell.length_b   1.000
_cell.length_c   1.000
_cell.angle_alpha   90.00
_cell.angle_beta   90.00
_cell.angle_gamma   90.00
#
_symmetry.space_group_name_H-M   'P 1'
#
loop_
_entity.id
_entity.type
_entity.pdbx_description
1 polymer ?
#
loop_
_entity_poly.entity_id
_entity_poly.type
_entity_poly.pdbx_seq_one_letter_code
_entity_poly.pdbx_strand_id
1 'polypeptide(L)'
;HRRWQLGKWCEPTTEFKPNQPIRIFDDMGELILDEVMAPGDVLYVPSRLSHYGVAQDDCLTVSFGLRYPNTSELIDNLERNLCHPNLDVSELNIPFRLTPEVQNMGKLDTATMQELKRQFLQQLSQSKQFDQLFQHVLATTVSQRRYELLDVGEFTDLDDVAEIFKLGGKLQQDNNCKLVYTENPLRIYANGEWLDELNQAEAEILKKLADGENVDYAFLTQLIEKDGELSLH
;
A
#
# COMPACT_ATOMS: atom_id res chain seq x y z
N HIS A 1 20.13 26.07 -2.38
CA HIS A 1 18.89 26.44 -1.70
C HIS A 1 17.72 26.52 -2.68
N ARG A 2 16.54 26.19 -2.19
CA ARG A 2 15.30 26.31 -2.98
C ARG A 2 14.21 26.94 -2.15
N ARG A 3 13.59 28.01 -2.67
CA ARG A 3 12.41 28.62 -2.07
C ARG A 3 11.20 27.79 -2.44
N TRP A 4 10.46 27.33 -1.43
CA TRP A 4 9.23 26.59 -1.59
C TRP A 4 8.04 27.41 -1.11
N GLN A 5 7.00 27.40 -1.92
CA GLN A 5 5.71 28.01 -1.61
C GLN A 5 4.64 26.94 -1.64
N LEU A 6 3.84 26.85 -0.59
CA LEU A 6 2.64 26.03 -0.51
C LEU A 6 1.44 26.94 -0.42
N GLY A 7 0.40 26.67 -1.21
CA GLY A 7 -0.76 27.53 -1.30
C GLY A 7 -2.08 26.78 -1.18
N LYS A 8 -3.04 27.11 -2.03
CA LYS A 8 -4.39 26.56 -1.97
C LYS A 8 -4.46 25.08 -2.31
N TRP A 9 -5.49 24.43 -1.80
CA TRP A 9 -5.80 23.05 -2.14
C TRP A 9 -6.36 22.92 -3.55
N CYS A 10 -5.92 21.89 -4.25
CA CYS A 10 -6.39 21.54 -5.57
C CYS A 10 -7.76 20.83 -5.47
N GLU A 11 -8.78 21.34 -6.17
CA GLU A 11 -10.05 20.68 -6.29
C GLU A 11 -9.95 19.44 -7.20
N PRO A 12 -10.77 18.39 -6.97
CA PRO A 12 -10.78 17.21 -7.84
C PRO A 12 -11.04 17.53 -9.31
N THR A 13 -11.80 18.59 -9.56
CA THR A 13 -12.19 19.07 -10.89
C THR A 13 -11.18 20.03 -11.55
N THR A 14 -10.10 20.38 -10.84
CA THR A 14 -9.07 21.27 -11.42
C THR A 14 -8.45 20.64 -12.67
N GLU A 15 -8.46 21.33 -13.77
CA GLU A 15 -7.98 20.87 -15.06
C GLU A 15 -6.47 20.62 -15.08
N PHE A 16 -6.05 19.65 -15.87
CA PHE A 16 -4.64 19.43 -16.16
C PHE A 16 -4.19 20.37 -17.30
N LYS A 17 -2.93 20.76 -17.28
CA LYS A 17 -2.34 21.44 -18.41
C LYS A 17 -2.35 20.50 -19.63
N PRO A 18 -2.75 20.98 -20.82
CA PRO A 18 -2.73 20.17 -22.04
C PRO A 18 -1.37 19.49 -22.25
N ASN A 19 -1.40 18.19 -22.56
CA ASN A 19 -0.22 17.34 -22.78
C ASN A 19 0.74 17.18 -21.61
N GLN A 20 0.31 17.49 -20.37
CA GLN A 20 1.10 17.28 -19.17
C GLN A 20 0.22 16.73 -18.03
N PRO A 21 0.71 15.80 -17.23
CA PRO A 21 -0.04 15.22 -16.11
C PRO A 21 0.02 16.11 -14.85
N ILE A 22 0.02 17.43 -15.04
CA ILE A 22 0.10 18.39 -13.95
C ILE A 22 -1.05 19.38 -14.02
N ARG A 23 -1.53 19.80 -12.85
CA ARG A 23 -2.50 20.89 -12.71
C ARG A 23 -1.74 22.17 -12.46
N ILE A 24 -2.14 23.24 -13.16
CA ILE A 24 -1.52 24.55 -13.02
C ILE A 24 -2.56 25.53 -12.48
N PHE A 25 -2.12 26.33 -11.54
CA PHE A 25 -2.89 27.44 -11.00
C PHE A 25 -2.33 28.75 -11.56
N ASP A 26 -3.20 29.66 -11.92
CA ASP A 26 -2.80 31.03 -12.29
C ASP A 26 -2.28 31.81 -11.07
N ASP A 27 -2.80 31.43 -9.89
CA ASP A 27 -2.38 31.99 -8.61
C ASP A 27 -2.49 30.92 -7.52
N MET A 28 -1.60 30.95 -6.54
CA MET A 28 -1.56 29.99 -5.44
C MET A 28 -2.46 30.36 -4.26
N GLY A 29 -3.15 31.50 -4.32
CA GLY A 29 -3.96 32.03 -3.23
C GLY A 29 -3.12 32.46 -2.03
N GLU A 30 -3.71 32.40 -0.86
CA GLU A 30 -3.00 32.63 0.39
C GLU A 30 -1.97 31.52 0.62
N LEU A 31 -0.71 31.92 0.86
CA LEU A 31 0.38 30.97 1.09
C LEU A 31 0.33 30.43 2.52
N ILE A 32 0.38 29.12 2.62
CA ILE A 32 0.49 28.39 3.89
C ILE A 32 1.96 28.34 4.34
N LEU A 33 2.88 28.28 3.36
CA LEU A 33 4.31 28.26 3.58
C LEU A 33 4.99 29.10 2.48
N ASP A 34 5.99 29.86 2.86
CA ASP A 34 6.91 30.54 1.94
C ASP A 34 8.30 30.61 2.58
N GLU A 35 9.12 29.57 2.33
CA GLU A 35 10.39 29.37 3.01
C GLU A 35 11.50 28.98 2.05
N VAL A 36 12.74 29.37 2.39
CA VAL A 36 13.95 28.94 1.69
C VAL A 36 14.56 27.77 2.42
N MET A 37 14.56 26.61 1.75
CA MET A 37 15.10 25.38 2.31
C MET A 37 16.57 25.19 1.91
N ALA A 38 17.35 24.74 2.88
CA ALA A 38 18.78 24.44 2.78
C ALA A 38 19.04 22.96 2.53
N PRO A 39 20.28 22.58 2.16
CA PRO A 39 20.67 21.17 2.08
C PRO A 39 20.41 20.41 3.40
N GLY A 40 19.73 19.26 3.31
CA GLY A 40 19.33 18.45 4.45
C GLY A 40 17.91 18.70 4.96
N ASP A 41 17.27 19.79 4.54
CA ASP A 41 15.87 20.06 4.88
C ASP A 41 14.94 19.09 4.12
N VAL A 42 13.82 18.75 4.77
CA VAL A 42 12.78 17.88 4.22
C VAL A 42 11.45 18.62 4.25
N LEU A 43 10.77 18.65 3.09
CA LEU A 43 9.44 19.22 2.96
C LEU A 43 8.42 18.12 2.68
N TYR A 44 7.45 17.97 3.57
CA TYR A 44 6.28 17.15 3.32
C TYR A 44 5.18 17.98 2.65
N VAL A 45 4.79 17.57 1.45
CA VAL A 45 3.69 18.20 0.70
C VAL A 45 2.53 17.22 0.65
N PRO A 46 1.41 17.50 1.35
CA PRO A 46 0.22 16.67 1.26
C PRO A 46 -0.30 16.54 -0.17
N SER A 47 -0.94 15.42 -0.47
CA SER A 47 -1.65 15.23 -1.73
C SER A 47 -2.64 16.38 -1.97
N ARG A 48 -2.72 16.87 -3.20
CA ARG A 48 -3.60 17.96 -3.64
C ARG A 48 -3.25 19.37 -3.11
N LEU A 49 -2.19 19.53 -2.36
CA LEU A 49 -1.73 20.87 -1.97
C LEU A 49 -0.89 21.48 -3.10
N SER A 50 -1.24 22.69 -3.54
CA SER A 50 -0.44 23.40 -4.55
C SER A 50 0.93 23.73 -4.00
N HIS A 51 1.96 23.55 -4.82
CA HIS A 51 3.33 23.81 -4.43
C HIS A 51 4.14 24.34 -5.61
N TYR A 52 5.09 25.23 -5.30
CA TYR A 52 5.96 25.83 -6.27
C TYR A 52 7.35 26.00 -5.69
N GLY A 53 8.37 25.49 -6.40
CA GLY A 53 9.75 25.49 -5.94
C GLY A 53 10.65 26.25 -6.92
N VAL A 54 11.36 27.26 -6.43
CA VAL A 54 12.30 28.07 -7.21
C VAL A 54 13.70 27.89 -6.66
N ALA A 55 14.63 27.42 -7.51
CA ALA A 55 16.04 27.35 -7.16
C ALA A 55 16.59 28.76 -6.89
N GLN A 56 17.32 28.93 -5.81
CA GLN A 56 17.98 30.20 -5.44
C GLN A 56 19.47 30.15 -5.81
N ASP A 57 20.02 28.95 -5.89
CA ASP A 57 21.39 28.64 -6.29
C ASP A 57 21.41 27.28 -7.00
N ASP A 58 22.59 26.77 -7.32
CA ASP A 58 22.76 25.42 -7.84
C ASP A 58 22.34 24.41 -6.80
N CYS A 59 21.19 23.75 -7.00
CA CYS A 59 20.63 22.82 -6.04
C CYS A 59 19.97 21.61 -6.69
N LEU A 60 20.02 20.47 -5.99
CA LEU A 60 19.31 19.24 -6.31
C LEU A 60 18.18 19.02 -5.30
N THR A 61 17.00 18.67 -5.78
CA THR A 61 15.88 18.23 -4.94
C THR A 61 15.50 16.82 -5.34
N VAL A 62 15.43 15.93 -4.35
CA VAL A 62 14.95 14.57 -4.52
C VAL A 62 13.50 14.51 -4.02
N SER A 63 12.59 14.02 -4.87
CA SER A 63 11.17 13.89 -4.50
C SER A 63 10.81 12.42 -4.35
N PHE A 64 10.23 12.09 -3.19
CA PHE A 64 9.68 10.77 -2.91
C PHE A 64 8.15 10.85 -2.94
N GLY A 65 7.52 10.19 -3.91
CA GLY A 65 6.08 10.13 -4.02
C GLY A 65 5.50 8.97 -3.22
N LEU A 66 4.77 9.27 -2.15
CA LEU A 66 3.96 8.30 -1.43
C LEU A 66 2.54 8.34 -2.01
N ARG A 67 2.08 7.22 -2.55
CA ARG A 67 0.74 7.14 -3.11
C ARG A 67 -0.11 6.17 -2.28
N TYR A 68 -1.27 6.67 -1.86
CA TYR A 68 -2.34 5.82 -1.33
C TYR A 68 -3.33 5.47 -2.45
N PRO A 69 -3.93 4.29 -2.41
CA PRO A 69 -4.97 3.91 -3.35
C PRO A 69 -6.19 4.83 -3.20
N ASN A 70 -6.82 5.17 -4.30
CA ASN A 70 -8.11 5.85 -4.28
C ASN A 70 -9.27 4.85 -4.28
N THR A 71 -10.49 5.34 -4.06
CA THR A 71 -11.69 4.47 -3.99
C THR A 71 -11.91 3.64 -5.26
N SER A 72 -11.66 4.20 -6.45
CA SER A 72 -11.82 3.47 -7.71
C SER A 72 -10.83 2.33 -7.82
N GLU A 73 -9.57 2.57 -7.49
CA GLU A 73 -8.52 1.54 -7.48
C GLU A 73 -8.84 0.41 -6.48
N LEU A 74 -9.39 0.75 -5.31
CA LEU A 74 -9.80 -0.27 -4.34
C LEU A 74 -10.98 -1.09 -4.84
N ILE A 75 -11.98 -0.47 -5.47
CA ILE A 75 -13.12 -1.18 -6.05
C ILE A 75 -12.66 -2.13 -7.16
N ASP A 76 -11.83 -1.67 -8.08
CA ASP A 76 -11.28 -2.49 -9.17
C ASP A 76 -10.46 -3.67 -8.63
N ASN A 77 -9.68 -3.44 -7.59
CA ASN A 77 -8.88 -4.49 -6.96
C ASN A 77 -9.74 -5.45 -6.13
N LEU A 78 -10.80 -4.98 -5.47
CA LEU A 78 -11.77 -5.84 -4.79
C LEU A 78 -12.44 -6.79 -5.80
N GLU A 79 -12.90 -6.28 -6.93
CA GLU A 79 -13.52 -7.10 -7.99
C GLU A 79 -12.57 -8.22 -8.46
N ARG A 80 -11.31 -7.89 -8.73
CA ARG A 80 -10.31 -8.87 -9.19
C ARG A 80 -10.01 -9.97 -8.16
N ASN A 81 -10.13 -9.66 -6.88
CA ASN A 81 -9.81 -10.57 -5.79
C ASN A 81 -11.03 -11.31 -5.21
N LEU A 82 -12.27 -11.06 -5.68
CA LEU A 82 -13.46 -11.79 -5.25
C LEU A 82 -13.38 -13.30 -5.53
N CYS A 83 -12.59 -13.73 -6.49
CA CYS A 83 -12.38 -15.13 -6.85
C CYS A 83 -10.98 -15.64 -6.43
N HIS A 84 -10.31 -14.97 -5.48
CA HIS A 84 -9.00 -15.40 -5.02
C HIS A 84 -9.10 -16.77 -4.32
N PRO A 85 -8.27 -17.79 -4.70
CA PRO A 85 -8.45 -19.16 -4.23
C PRO A 85 -8.28 -19.33 -2.72
N ASN A 86 -7.47 -18.50 -2.09
CA ASN A 86 -7.14 -18.57 -0.66
C ASN A 86 -8.01 -17.64 0.20
N LEU A 87 -9.08 -17.04 -0.35
CA LEU A 87 -10.01 -16.17 0.37
C LEU A 87 -11.43 -16.70 0.26
N ASP A 88 -12.08 -16.88 1.40
CA ASP A 88 -13.51 -17.20 1.44
C ASP A 88 -14.33 -15.89 1.44
N VAL A 89 -15.22 -15.76 0.48
CA VAL A 89 -16.13 -14.62 0.32
C VAL A 89 -17.59 -15.05 0.24
N SER A 90 -17.92 -16.23 0.75
CA SER A 90 -19.27 -16.81 0.69
C SER A 90 -20.33 -15.94 1.38
N GLU A 91 -19.96 -15.21 2.45
CA GLU A 91 -20.85 -14.26 3.12
C GLU A 91 -21.33 -13.12 2.19
N LEU A 92 -20.54 -12.76 1.17
CA LEU A 92 -20.91 -11.71 0.22
C LEU A 92 -21.92 -12.17 -0.84
N ASN A 93 -22.18 -13.48 -0.95
CA ASN A 93 -23.15 -14.05 -1.88
C ASN A 93 -24.59 -14.09 -1.32
N ILE A 94 -24.84 -13.49 -0.16
CA ILE A 94 -26.18 -13.44 0.44
C ILE A 94 -27.04 -12.42 -0.31
N PRO A 95 -28.18 -12.84 -0.90
CA PRO A 95 -29.03 -11.92 -1.65
C PRO A 95 -29.65 -10.83 -0.77
N PHE A 96 -29.78 -9.62 -1.32
CA PHE A 96 -30.53 -8.55 -0.67
C PHE A 96 -32.01 -8.88 -0.63
N ARG A 97 -32.67 -8.42 0.43
CA ARG A 97 -34.13 -8.56 0.58
C ARG A 97 -34.81 -7.25 0.20
N LEU A 98 -35.66 -7.33 -0.82
CA LEU A 98 -36.57 -6.23 -1.17
C LEU A 98 -37.90 -6.49 -0.48
N THR A 99 -38.46 -5.48 0.15
CA THR A 99 -39.84 -5.51 0.64
C THR A 99 -40.76 -5.20 -0.55
N PRO A 100 -41.67 -6.11 -0.94
CA PRO A 100 -42.49 -5.89 -2.13
C PRO A 100 -43.64 -4.95 -1.82
N GLU A 101 -43.45 -3.64 -1.92
CA GLU A 101 -44.51 -2.67 -2.15
C GLU A 101 -44.34 -2.10 -3.57
N VAL A 102 -44.57 -2.95 -4.57
CA VAL A 102 -44.31 -2.55 -5.95
C VAL A 102 -45.67 -2.39 -6.68
N GLN A 103 -46.18 -1.19 -6.69
CA GLN A 103 -47.27 -0.85 -7.60
C GLN A 103 -46.81 -0.75 -9.07
N ASN A 104 -45.51 -0.59 -9.33
CA ASN A 104 -44.94 -0.47 -10.65
C ASN A 104 -43.68 -1.34 -10.77
N MET A 105 -43.82 -2.54 -11.32
CA MET A 105 -42.73 -3.55 -11.37
C MET A 105 -41.46 -3.10 -12.13
N GLY A 106 -41.54 -2.09 -12.96
CA GLY A 106 -40.38 -1.56 -13.72
C GLY A 106 -39.73 -0.31 -13.10
N LYS A 107 -40.24 0.18 -11.98
CA LYS A 107 -39.74 1.40 -11.36
C LYS A 107 -38.79 1.09 -10.20
N LEU A 108 -37.55 1.51 -10.34
CA LEU A 108 -36.59 1.55 -9.24
C LEU A 108 -36.65 2.94 -8.58
N ASP A 109 -37.49 3.08 -7.54
CA ASP A 109 -37.63 4.34 -6.83
C ASP A 109 -36.47 4.65 -5.87
N THR A 110 -36.38 5.92 -5.45
CA THR A 110 -35.29 6.39 -4.59
C THR A 110 -35.25 5.68 -3.23
N ALA A 111 -36.39 5.33 -2.65
CA ALA A 111 -36.45 4.66 -1.36
C ALA A 111 -35.89 3.24 -1.46
N THR A 112 -36.29 2.51 -2.50
CA THR A 112 -35.74 1.17 -2.81
C THR A 112 -34.22 1.23 -3.04
N MET A 113 -33.74 2.21 -3.82
CA MET A 113 -32.30 2.37 -4.04
C MET A 113 -31.53 2.69 -2.75
N GLN A 114 -32.08 3.55 -1.90
CA GLN A 114 -31.47 3.87 -0.61
C GLN A 114 -31.44 2.67 0.32
N GLU A 115 -32.51 1.89 0.37
CA GLU A 115 -32.59 0.69 1.18
C GLU A 115 -31.59 -0.38 0.70
N LEU A 116 -31.49 -0.63 -0.59
CA LEU A 116 -30.47 -1.53 -1.16
C LEU A 116 -29.06 -1.08 -0.85
N LYS A 117 -28.79 0.22 -1.02
CA LYS A 117 -27.48 0.79 -0.65
C LYS A 117 -27.18 0.59 0.83
N ARG A 118 -28.17 0.79 1.69
CA ARG A 118 -28.01 0.59 3.13
C ARG A 118 -27.70 -0.88 3.46
N GLN A 119 -28.43 -1.83 2.88
CA GLN A 119 -28.18 -3.27 3.06
C GLN A 119 -26.79 -3.65 2.55
N PHE A 120 -26.39 -3.17 1.37
CA PHE A 120 -25.09 -3.40 0.80
C PHE A 120 -23.96 -2.93 1.73
N LEU A 121 -24.01 -1.68 2.17
CA LEU A 121 -22.99 -1.12 3.06
C LEU A 121 -22.97 -1.84 4.42
N GLN A 122 -24.15 -2.22 4.94
CA GLN A 122 -24.26 -2.97 6.18
C GLN A 122 -23.65 -4.37 6.04
N GLN A 123 -23.93 -5.08 4.95
CA GLN A 123 -23.37 -6.40 4.70
C GLN A 123 -21.84 -6.34 4.62
N LEU A 124 -21.29 -5.38 3.90
CA LEU A 124 -19.83 -5.19 3.83
C LEU A 124 -19.23 -4.87 5.21
N SER A 125 -19.85 -3.95 5.97
CA SER A 125 -19.31 -3.51 7.27
C SER A 125 -19.42 -4.55 8.39
N GLN A 126 -20.22 -5.59 8.22
CA GLN A 126 -20.42 -6.66 9.20
C GLN A 126 -19.76 -7.99 8.82
N SER A 127 -19.27 -8.12 7.61
CA SER A 127 -18.65 -9.35 7.12
C SER A 127 -17.17 -9.41 7.48
N LYS A 128 -16.79 -10.44 8.24
CA LYS A 128 -15.38 -10.73 8.52
C LYS A 128 -14.63 -11.18 7.26
N GLN A 129 -15.31 -11.84 6.35
CA GLN A 129 -14.74 -12.24 5.07
C GLN A 129 -14.43 -11.02 4.20
N PHE A 130 -15.30 -10.01 4.21
CA PHE A 130 -15.01 -8.75 3.55
C PHE A 130 -13.80 -8.03 4.19
N ASP A 131 -13.70 -8.01 5.50
CA ASP A 131 -12.55 -7.42 6.19
C ASP A 131 -11.23 -8.09 5.75
N GLN A 132 -11.23 -9.43 5.63
CA GLN A 132 -10.05 -10.18 5.16
C GLN A 132 -9.73 -9.91 3.69
N LEU A 133 -10.74 -9.86 2.83
CA LEU A 133 -10.60 -9.47 1.43
C LEU A 133 -10.05 -8.04 1.32
N PHE A 134 -10.60 -7.11 2.07
CA PHE A 134 -10.17 -5.71 2.06
C PHE A 134 -8.73 -5.54 2.55
N GLN A 135 -8.35 -6.24 3.62
CA GLN A 135 -6.96 -6.28 4.09
C GLN A 135 -6.01 -6.80 3.01
N HIS A 136 -6.38 -7.91 2.36
CA HIS A 136 -5.60 -8.47 1.27
C HIS A 136 -5.44 -7.47 0.12
N VAL A 137 -6.53 -6.89 -0.36
CA VAL A 137 -6.53 -5.90 -1.44
C VAL A 137 -5.71 -4.66 -1.07
N LEU A 138 -5.83 -4.17 0.16
CA LEU A 138 -5.05 -3.03 0.61
C LEU A 138 -3.56 -3.36 0.67
N ALA A 139 -3.19 -4.50 1.26
CA ALA A 139 -1.80 -4.92 1.40
C ALA A 139 -1.12 -5.17 0.04
N THR A 140 -1.80 -5.85 -0.90
CA THR A 140 -1.30 -6.03 -2.27
C THR A 140 -1.14 -4.68 -2.98
N THR A 141 -2.14 -3.80 -2.87
CA THR A 141 -2.08 -2.49 -3.54
C THR A 141 -0.96 -1.60 -2.99
N VAL A 142 -0.77 -1.54 -1.66
CA VAL A 142 0.27 -0.69 -1.07
C VAL A 142 1.66 -1.28 -1.20
N SER A 143 1.81 -2.60 -1.29
CA SER A 143 3.09 -3.25 -1.57
C SER A 143 3.46 -3.27 -3.05
N GLN A 144 2.49 -3.05 -3.95
CA GLN A 144 2.72 -3.08 -5.39
C GLN A 144 3.74 -2.04 -5.83
N ARG A 145 4.61 -2.44 -6.76
CA ARG A 145 5.56 -1.55 -7.44
C ARG A 145 5.05 -1.14 -8.80
N ARG A 146 5.45 0.06 -9.22
CA ARG A 146 5.10 0.60 -10.53
C ARG A 146 6.11 0.29 -11.63
N TYR A 147 7.31 -0.07 -11.23
CA TYR A 147 8.43 -0.28 -12.15
C TYR A 147 8.88 -1.72 -12.04
N GLU A 148 9.24 -2.30 -13.17
CA GLU A 148 9.92 -3.59 -13.21
C GLU A 148 11.18 -3.52 -12.35
N LEU A 149 11.44 -4.59 -11.62
CA LEU A 149 12.69 -4.72 -10.88
C LEU A 149 13.83 -4.68 -11.92
N LEU A 150 14.79 -3.80 -11.69
CA LEU A 150 16.07 -3.94 -12.36
C LEU A 150 16.61 -5.30 -11.96
N ASP A 151 17.23 -5.99 -12.94
CA ASP A 151 17.82 -7.30 -12.72
C ASP A 151 18.71 -7.26 -11.47
N VAL A 152 18.32 -7.98 -10.43
CA VAL A 152 18.96 -7.92 -9.11
C VAL A 152 20.17 -8.87 -9.03
N GLY A 153 20.83 -9.10 -10.13
CA GLY A 153 22.06 -9.88 -10.18
C GLY A 153 21.86 -11.38 -9.89
N GLU A 154 22.95 -12.11 -9.86
CA GLU A 154 22.94 -13.53 -9.54
C GLU A 154 22.59 -13.73 -8.06
N PHE A 155 21.70 -14.70 -7.78
CA PHE A 155 21.38 -15.11 -6.43
C PHE A 155 22.68 -15.67 -5.78
N THR A 156 23.00 -15.14 -4.61
CA THR A 156 24.08 -15.66 -3.79
C THR A 156 23.70 -17.07 -3.31
N ASP A 157 24.64 -18.01 -3.33
CA ASP A 157 24.43 -19.36 -2.80
C ASP A 157 24.08 -19.28 -1.30
N LEU A 158 23.21 -20.18 -0.83
CA LEU A 158 22.80 -20.24 0.59
C LEU A 158 24.00 -20.47 1.52
N ASP A 159 25.02 -21.22 1.04
CA ASP A 159 26.25 -21.43 1.80
C ASP A 159 27.04 -20.12 1.99
N ASP A 160 27.10 -19.27 0.96
CA ASP A 160 27.72 -17.94 1.05
C ASP A 160 26.97 -17.05 2.05
N VAL A 161 25.64 -17.11 2.06
CA VAL A 161 24.81 -16.36 3.03
C VAL A 161 25.10 -16.81 4.46
N ALA A 162 25.21 -18.12 4.69
CA ALA A 162 25.53 -18.68 6.00
C ALA A 162 26.93 -18.24 6.49
N GLU A 163 27.92 -18.16 5.60
CA GLU A 163 29.25 -17.66 5.93
C GLU A 163 29.24 -16.16 6.26
N ILE A 164 28.53 -15.36 5.48
CA ILE A 164 28.35 -13.92 5.73
C ILE A 164 27.76 -13.69 7.13
N PHE A 165 26.73 -14.46 7.52
CA PHE A 165 26.15 -14.37 8.85
C PHE A 165 27.14 -14.73 9.96
N LYS A 166 27.94 -15.79 9.80
CA LYS A 166 28.98 -16.18 10.77
C LYS A 166 30.04 -15.10 10.95
N LEU A 167 30.29 -14.31 9.90
CA LEU A 167 31.21 -13.16 9.93
C LEU A 167 30.58 -11.87 10.48
N GLY A 168 29.34 -11.92 10.99
CA GLY A 168 28.62 -10.78 11.53
C GLY A 168 27.81 -9.98 10.51
N GLY A 169 27.59 -10.55 9.32
CA GLY A 169 26.68 -9.99 8.33
C GLY A 169 25.22 -9.96 8.81
N LYS A 170 24.41 -9.17 8.14
CA LYS A 170 23.00 -9.00 8.47
C LYS A 170 22.17 -8.96 7.19
N LEU A 171 20.96 -9.51 7.24
CA LEU A 171 19.96 -9.25 6.19
C LEU A 171 19.28 -7.92 6.47
N GLN A 172 19.05 -7.18 5.42
CA GLN A 172 18.18 -5.99 5.45
C GLN A 172 17.27 -6.03 4.23
N GLN A 173 16.15 -5.35 4.34
CA GLN A 173 15.24 -5.20 3.21
C GLN A 173 15.93 -4.45 2.07
N ASP A 174 15.91 -5.03 0.86
CA ASP A 174 16.34 -4.33 -0.33
C ASP A 174 15.44 -3.12 -0.61
N ASN A 175 16.06 -1.98 -0.97
CA ASN A 175 15.32 -0.76 -1.33
C ASN A 175 14.36 -0.96 -2.52
N ASN A 176 14.61 -1.99 -3.30
CA ASN A 176 13.76 -2.40 -4.41
C ASN A 176 12.66 -3.38 -4.00
N CYS A 177 12.62 -3.91 -2.82
CA CYS A 177 11.55 -4.73 -2.28
C CYS A 177 10.62 -3.89 -1.41
N LYS A 178 9.31 -4.08 -1.56
CA LYS A 178 8.33 -3.42 -0.70
C LYS A 178 7.54 -4.49 0.05
N LEU A 179 7.95 -4.70 1.29
CA LEU A 179 7.29 -5.64 2.21
C LEU A 179 6.18 -4.92 2.98
N VAL A 180 5.06 -5.61 3.14
CA VAL A 180 3.93 -5.20 3.97
C VAL A 180 3.38 -6.44 4.66
N TYR A 181 2.89 -6.31 5.89
CA TYR A 181 2.24 -7.42 6.57
C TYR A 181 0.92 -7.00 7.23
N THR A 182 0.07 -7.99 7.51
CA THR A 182 -1.14 -7.87 8.33
C THR A 182 -0.96 -8.75 9.58
N GLU A 183 -1.64 -8.43 10.68
CA GLU A 183 -1.45 -9.18 11.94
C GLU A 183 -2.57 -10.19 12.23
N ASN A 184 -3.78 -9.95 11.78
CA ASN A 184 -4.95 -10.78 12.11
C ASN A 184 -5.78 -11.12 10.85
N PRO A 185 -5.42 -12.18 10.12
CA PRO A 185 -4.29 -13.10 10.31
C PRO A 185 -2.95 -12.49 9.89
N LEU A 186 -1.85 -13.08 10.37
CA LEU A 186 -0.52 -12.72 9.89
C LEU A 186 -0.38 -13.18 8.44
N ARG A 187 -0.15 -12.22 7.54
CA ARG A 187 0.12 -12.44 6.12
C ARG A 187 1.20 -11.48 5.69
N ILE A 188 2.12 -11.96 4.87
CA ILE A 188 3.22 -11.16 4.32
C ILE A 188 2.98 -10.93 2.83
N TYR A 189 3.24 -9.72 2.40
CA TYR A 189 3.10 -9.30 1.00
C TYR A 189 4.41 -8.67 0.53
N ALA A 190 4.86 -9.10 -0.63
CA ALA A 190 6.07 -8.57 -1.27
C ALA A 190 5.75 -8.08 -2.69
N ASN A 191 6.00 -6.82 -2.98
CA ASN A 191 5.84 -6.24 -4.31
C ASN A 191 4.46 -6.46 -4.98
N GLY A 192 3.39 -6.56 -4.18
CA GLY A 192 2.03 -6.77 -4.65
C GLY A 192 1.57 -8.23 -4.63
N GLU A 193 2.41 -9.16 -4.21
CA GLU A 193 2.09 -10.58 -4.12
C GLU A 193 2.00 -11.04 -2.67
N TRP A 194 1.03 -11.93 -2.39
CA TRP A 194 0.91 -12.57 -1.09
C TRP A 194 1.82 -13.81 -1.07
N LEU A 195 2.69 -13.87 -0.06
CA LEU A 195 3.56 -15.02 0.21
C LEU A 195 2.78 -15.97 1.12
N ASP A 196 2.05 -16.93 0.54
CA ASP A 196 1.09 -17.78 1.25
C ASP A 196 1.67 -19.11 1.76
N GLU A 197 2.86 -19.49 1.33
CA GLU A 197 3.53 -20.75 1.70
C GLU A 197 4.55 -20.59 2.84
N LEU A 198 4.56 -19.44 3.54
CA LEU A 198 5.53 -19.16 4.60
C LEU A 198 5.22 -19.93 5.88
N ASN A 199 6.25 -20.51 6.49
CA ASN A 199 6.17 -20.99 7.87
C ASN A 199 6.26 -19.82 8.86
N GLN A 200 6.05 -20.10 10.15
CA GLN A 200 6.01 -19.06 11.17
C GLN A 200 7.34 -18.32 11.33
N ALA A 201 8.45 -19.01 11.24
CA ALA A 201 9.78 -18.41 11.40
C ALA A 201 10.14 -17.51 10.19
N GLU A 202 9.81 -17.94 8.99
CA GLU A 202 9.97 -17.12 7.77
C GLU A 202 9.11 -15.85 7.85
N ALA A 203 7.87 -15.97 8.31
CA ALA A 203 6.98 -14.82 8.49
C ALA A 203 7.55 -13.83 9.52
N GLU A 204 8.12 -14.29 10.63
CA GLU A 204 8.74 -13.42 11.64
C GLU A 204 10.01 -12.71 11.10
N ILE A 205 10.82 -13.39 10.28
CA ILE A 205 11.97 -12.79 9.60
C ILE A 205 11.50 -11.66 8.68
N LEU A 206 10.53 -11.96 7.82
CA LEU A 206 10.02 -10.99 6.84
C LEU A 206 9.29 -9.82 7.50
N LYS A 207 8.57 -10.07 8.59
CA LYS A 207 7.95 -9.02 9.40
C LYS A 207 9.02 -8.06 9.95
N LYS A 208 10.09 -8.59 10.53
CA LYS A 208 11.20 -7.80 11.05
C LYS A 208 11.85 -6.94 9.96
N LEU A 209 12.06 -7.52 8.77
CA LEU A 209 12.58 -6.78 7.62
C LEU A 209 11.59 -5.70 7.14
N ALA A 210 10.28 -5.97 7.15
CA ALA A 210 9.25 -5.01 6.78
C ALA A 210 9.20 -3.79 7.73
N ASP A 211 9.53 -4.00 9.00
CA ASP A 211 9.68 -2.94 10.01
C ASP A 211 10.98 -2.12 9.86
N GLY A 212 11.80 -2.44 8.85
CA GLY A 212 13.08 -1.77 8.59
C GLY A 212 14.20 -2.21 9.53
N GLU A 213 14.00 -3.28 10.27
CA GLU A 213 15.00 -3.84 11.17
C GLU A 213 15.90 -4.85 10.43
N ASN A 214 17.15 -4.95 10.89
CA ASN A 214 18.07 -5.95 10.37
C ASN A 214 17.84 -7.30 11.06
N VAL A 215 18.05 -8.37 10.30
CA VAL A 215 18.08 -9.75 10.80
C VAL A 215 19.54 -10.18 10.90
N ASP A 216 20.00 -10.51 12.10
CA ASP A 216 21.35 -11.00 12.35
C ASP A 216 21.37 -12.49 12.74
N TYR A 217 22.57 -13.04 12.87
CA TYR A 217 22.75 -14.45 13.21
C TYR A 217 22.13 -14.82 14.59
N ALA A 218 22.17 -13.91 15.55
CA ALA A 218 21.62 -14.16 16.88
C ALA A 218 20.09 -14.31 16.81
N PHE A 219 19.41 -13.47 16.05
CA PHE A 219 17.96 -13.56 15.84
C PHE A 219 17.58 -14.87 15.15
N LEU A 220 18.31 -15.28 14.10
CA LEU A 220 18.05 -16.54 13.41
C LEU A 220 18.24 -17.73 14.33
N THR A 221 19.30 -17.74 15.16
CA THR A 221 19.56 -18.81 16.12
C THR A 221 18.41 -18.94 17.15
N GLN A 222 17.89 -17.81 17.64
CA GLN A 222 16.74 -17.82 18.56
C GLN A 222 15.47 -18.40 17.92
N LEU A 223 15.23 -18.11 16.63
CA LEU A 223 14.09 -18.69 15.92
C LEU A 223 14.24 -20.20 15.74
N ILE A 224 15.42 -20.67 15.36
CA ILE A 224 15.72 -22.10 15.19
C ILE A 224 15.52 -22.85 16.52
N GLU A 225 16.00 -22.30 17.62
CA GLU A 225 15.83 -22.91 18.95
C GLU A 225 14.38 -22.96 19.41
N LYS A 226 13.57 -21.97 19.00
CA LYS A 226 12.16 -21.86 19.38
C LYS A 226 11.25 -22.83 18.60
N ASP A 227 11.50 -22.99 17.31
CA ASP A 227 10.63 -23.77 16.41
C ASP A 227 11.11 -25.22 16.19
N GLY A 228 12.35 -25.57 16.54
CA GLY A 228 12.88 -26.95 16.47
C GLY A 228 12.93 -27.57 15.05
N GLU A 229 12.44 -26.90 14.03
CA GLU A 229 12.24 -27.41 12.68
C GLU A 229 12.94 -26.59 11.55
N LEU A 230 13.63 -25.51 11.87
CA LEU A 230 14.43 -24.82 10.86
C LEU A 230 15.70 -25.65 10.56
N SER A 231 15.55 -26.70 9.77
CA SER A 231 16.69 -27.30 9.09
C SER A 231 17.04 -26.39 7.90
N LEU A 232 18.18 -25.75 7.96
CA LEU A 232 18.84 -25.15 6.79
C LEU A 232 19.18 -26.30 5.81
N HIS A 233 18.25 -26.59 4.90
CA HIS A 233 18.47 -27.49 3.77
C HIS A 233 18.60 -26.66 2.49
#